data_825c389112ad6bc8eac1ae26df541c27
#
_entry.id   825c389112ad6bc8eac1ae26df541c27
#
_cell.length_a   1.000
_cell.length_b   1.000
_cell.length_c   1.000
_cell.angle_alpha   90.00
_cell.angle_beta   90.00
_cell.angle_gamma   90.00
#
_symmetry.space_group_name_H-M   'P 1'
#
loop_
_entity.id
_entity.type
_entity.pdbx_description
1 polymer ?
#
loop_
_entity_poly.entity_id
_entity_poly.type
_entity_poly.pdbx_seq_one_letter_code
_entity_poly.pdbx_strand_id
1 'polypeptide(L)'
;MVRYLAWRLMFEVCNLRRLLGHGPERVQYLAFGANLSDDIMRERKITPFDARPFTLRNFGLRFNHPAPWRGCGYASAEPSDGENLYGVLYTLSGRDAARMDFYEVVPIVRRYRRTWVEQDGDIIFFYQTNRSTPDLKPTDEYLGYIVDGLRTHPDVDADTIDDISAIGTSAPGKLVESYLWEQPADRAAWLRAVVSAYQRLSLVVFLFAIYRFSLTAPFIRH
;
A
#
# COMPACT_ATOMS: atom_id res chain seq x y z
N MET A 1 6.63 26.46 2.90
CA MET A 1 5.23 26.80 3.15
C MET A 1 4.27 26.22 2.09
N VAL A 2 4.37 26.57 0.81
CA VAL A 2 3.46 26.08 -0.25
C VAL A 2 3.37 24.55 -0.31
N ARG A 3 4.52 23.86 -0.23
CA ARG A 3 4.58 22.40 -0.26
C ARG A 3 3.94 21.74 0.97
N TYR A 4 4.10 22.33 2.16
CA TYR A 4 3.41 21.88 3.37
C TYR A 4 1.89 21.99 3.22
N LEU A 5 1.42 23.11 2.68
CA LEU A 5 0.00 23.31 2.42
C LEU A 5 -0.57 22.28 1.43
N ALA A 6 0.18 21.97 0.38
CA ALA A 6 -0.20 20.92 -0.57
C ALA A 6 -0.36 19.54 0.12
N TRP A 7 0.54 19.22 1.06
CA TRP A 7 0.44 17.96 1.83
C TRP A 7 -0.70 17.93 2.78
N ARG A 8 -0.87 18.99 3.49
CA ARG A 8 -2.01 19.15 4.35
C ARG A 8 -3.31 19.02 3.56
N LEU A 9 -3.35 19.68 2.40
CA LEU A 9 -4.50 19.59 1.50
C LEU A 9 -4.74 18.16 1.02
N MET A 10 -3.69 17.44 0.63
CA MET A 10 -3.81 16.04 0.23
C MET A 10 -4.37 15.16 1.34
N PHE A 11 -3.88 15.32 2.56
CA PHE A 11 -4.42 14.59 3.71
C PHE A 11 -5.89 14.95 3.95
N GLU A 12 -6.22 16.24 3.88
CA GLU A 12 -7.60 16.68 4.08
C GLU A 12 -8.53 16.21 2.94
N VAL A 13 -8.03 16.08 1.72
CA VAL A 13 -8.80 15.48 0.61
C VAL A 13 -9.12 14.02 0.91
N CYS A 14 -8.17 13.23 1.42
CA CYS A 14 -8.43 11.86 1.85
C CYS A 14 -9.50 11.81 2.94
N ASN A 15 -9.38 12.70 3.93
CA ASN A 15 -10.34 12.79 5.02
C ASN A 15 -11.72 13.29 4.57
N LEU A 16 -11.77 14.27 3.67
CA LEU A 16 -13.00 14.80 3.09
C LEU A 16 -13.76 13.74 2.29
N ARG A 17 -13.05 12.89 1.52
CA ARG A 17 -13.68 11.76 0.83
C ARG A 17 -14.44 10.85 1.79
N ARG A 18 -13.88 10.61 2.98
CA ARG A 18 -14.57 9.86 4.03
C ARG A 18 -15.87 10.56 4.47
N LEU A 19 -15.81 11.88 4.68
CA LEU A 19 -16.96 12.66 5.12
C LEU A 19 -18.05 12.73 4.05
N LEU A 20 -17.67 12.97 2.80
CA LEU A 20 -18.60 13.07 1.68
C LEU A 20 -19.14 11.69 1.24
N GLY A 21 -18.36 10.63 1.43
CA GLY A 21 -18.76 9.28 1.06
C GLY A 21 -19.76 8.63 2.01
N HIS A 22 -20.16 9.31 3.08
CA HIS A 22 -21.01 8.73 4.13
C HIS A 22 -20.49 7.36 4.62
N GLY A 23 -19.17 7.20 4.58
CA GLY A 23 -18.50 5.96 4.95
C GLY A 23 -18.76 5.59 6.40
N PRO A 24 -18.78 4.30 6.75
CA PRO A 24 -18.97 3.85 8.11
C PRO A 24 -17.90 4.44 9.03
N GLU A 25 -18.28 4.66 10.28
CA GLU A 25 -17.38 5.19 11.32
C GLU A 25 -16.19 4.24 11.56
N ARG A 26 -16.41 2.95 11.31
CA ARG A 26 -15.43 1.88 11.38
C ARG A 26 -15.39 1.11 10.07
N VAL A 27 -14.20 0.74 9.66
CA VAL A 27 -13.96 -0.03 8.43
C VAL A 27 -13.00 -1.17 8.70
N GLN A 28 -13.19 -2.27 7.98
CA GLN A 28 -12.32 -3.44 8.02
C GLN A 28 -11.25 -3.32 6.93
N TYR A 29 -9.99 -3.26 7.36
CA TYR A 29 -8.83 -3.17 6.48
C TYR A 29 -7.98 -4.42 6.58
N LEU A 30 -7.75 -5.12 5.47
CA LEU A 30 -6.86 -6.26 5.40
C LEU A 30 -5.45 -5.81 5.02
N ALA A 31 -4.51 -6.01 5.94
CA ALA A 31 -3.08 -5.86 5.70
C ALA A 31 -2.45 -7.22 5.37
N PHE A 32 -1.64 -7.28 4.33
CA PHE A 32 -0.89 -8.46 3.90
C PHE A 32 0.51 -8.11 3.39
N GLY A 33 0.91 -6.84 3.49
CA GLY A 33 2.21 -6.31 3.13
C GLY A 33 2.92 -5.72 4.35
N ALA A 34 3.74 -4.70 4.16
CA ALA A 34 4.48 -4.06 5.25
C ALA A 34 3.61 -3.56 6.42
N ASN A 35 2.33 -3.33 6.18
CA ASN A 35 1.37 -2.93 7.23
C ASN A 35 1.03 -4.05 8.23
N LEU A 36 1.56 -5.26 8.04
CA LEU A 36 1.57 -6.30 9.06
C LEU A 36 2.47 -5.93 10.24
N SER A 37 3.47 -5.08 10.02
CA SER A 37 4.37 -4.62 11.06
C SER A 37 3.70 -3.56 11.95
N ASP A 38 3.65 -3.84 13.25
CA ASP A 38 3.15 -2.90 14.27
C ASP A 38 3.98 -1.61 14.30
N ASP A 39 5.27 -1.70 14.02
CA ASP A 39 6.15 -0.53 13.97
C ASP A 39 5.75 0.40 12.83
N ILE A 40 5.47 -0.16 11.65
CA ILE A 40 5.01 0.61 10.50
C ILE A 40 3.65 1.26 10.78
N MET A 41 2.72 0.53 11.39
CA MET A 41 1.43 1.08 11.80
C MET A 41 1.60 2.22 12.80
N ARG A 42 2.51 2.07 13.76
CA ARG A 42 2.82 3.08 14.77
C ARG A 42 3.49 4.32 14.15
N GLU A 43 4.44 4.15 13.23
CA GLU A 43 5.05 5.25 12.49
C GLU A 43 4.03 6.05 11.69
N ARG A 44 3.07 5.36 11.09
CA ARG A 44 1.93 5.96 10.37
C ARG A 44 0.89 6.58 11.31
N LYS A 45 1.07 6.42 12.63
CA LYS A 45 0.13 6.90 13.66
C LYS A 45 -1.29 6.38 13.46
N ILE A 46 -1.38 5.13 13.10
CA ILE A 46 -2.64 4.39 12.94
C ILE A 46 -2.78 3.49 14.16
N THR A 47 -3.92 3.61 14.83
CA THR A 47 -4.24 2.82 16.02
C THR A 47 -5.52 2.05 15.74
N PRO A 48 -5.43 0.76 15.39
CA PRO A 48 -6.60 -0.08 15.22
C PRO A 48 -7.43 -0.19 16.50
N PHE A 49 -8.74 -0.32 16.39
CA PHE A 49 -9.62 -0.72 17.50
C PHE A 49 -9.49 -2.19 17.81
N ASP A 50 -9.21 -3.00 16.77
CA ASP A 50 -9.07 -4.44 16.85
C ASP A 50 -8.17 -4.93 15.72
N ALA A 51 -7.52 -6.09 15.94
CA ALA A 51 -6.68 -6.77 14.97
C ALA A 51 -6.88 -8.28 15.14
N ARG A 52 -7.14 -8.98 14.04
CA ARG A 52 -7.27 -10.44 14.06
C ARG A 52 -6.66 -11.05 12.81
N PRO A 53 -6.15 -12.27 12.88
CA PRO A 53 -5.76 -13.04 11.71
C PRO A 53 -6.94 -13.16 10.74
N PHE A 54 -6.65 -13.13 9.46
CA PHE A 54 -7.66 -13.27 8.43
C PHE A 54 -7.09 -13.90 7.16
N THR A 55 -7.84 -14.84 6.61
CA THR A 55 -7.53 -15.51 5.34
C THR A 55 -8.52 -15.05 4.29
N LEU A 56 -8.06 -14.32 3.30
CA LEU A 56 -8.85 -13.93 2.13
C LEU A 56 -8.75 -15.04 1.08
N ARG A 57 -9.87 -15.67 0.78
CA ARG A 57 -9.95 -16.79 -0.18
C ARG A 57 -9.96 -16.30 -1.61
N ASN A 58 -9.40 -17.10 -2.52
CA ASN A 58 -9.31 -16.84 -3.95
C ASN A 58 -8.50 -15.58 -4.29
N PHE A 59 -7.52 -15.28 -3.47
CA PHE A 59 -6.53 -14.25 -3.71
C PHE A 59 -5.14 -14.78 -3.38
N GLY A 60 -4.16 -14.42 -4.22
CA GLY A 60 -2.75 -14.75 -4.00
C GLY A 60 -1.92 -13.52 -3.69
N LEU A 61 -0.88 -13.69 -2.88
CA LEU A 61 0.16 -12.68 -2.65
C LEU A 61 1.06 -12.59 -3.89
N ARG A 62 1.23 -11.38 -4.41
CA ARG A 62 2.16 -11.11 -5.52
C ARG A 62 3.02 -9.90 -5.18
N PHE A 63 4.25 -9.88 -5.69
CA PHE A 63 5.18 -8.74 -5.55
C PHE A 63 5.29 -8.00 -6.87
N ASN A 64 4.16 -7.55 -7.40
CA ASN A 64 4.02 -6.98 -8.73
C ASN A 64 3.76 -5.47 -8.75
N HIS A 65 3.75 -4.82 -7.59
CA HIS A 65 3.66 -3.36 -7.52
C HIS A 65 5.06 -2.75 -7.49
N PRO A 66 5.47 -1.97 -8.52
CA PRO A 66 6.81 -1.41 -8.58
C PRO A 66 7.05 -0.40 -7.45
N ALA A 67 8.03 -0.67 -6.60
CA ALA A 67 8.43 0.24 -5.53
C ALA A 67 9.18 1.45 -6.10
N PRO A 68 8.73 2.70 -5.81
CA PRO A 68 9.27 3.88 -6.48
C PRO A 68 10.72 4.21 -6.14
N TRP A 69 11.23 3.71 -5.04
CA TRP A 69 12.56 4.06 -4.55
C TRP A 69 13.48 2.88 -4.24
N ARG A 70 13.02 1.65 -4.43
CA ARG A 70 13.81 0.47 -4.09
C ARG A 70 14.11 -0.44 -5.28
N GLY A 71 13.50 -0.19 -6.43
CA GLY A 71 13.68 -1.03 -7.63
C GLY A 71 13.22 -2.47 -7.43
N CYS A 72 12.25 -2.68 -6.56
CA CYS A 72 11.72 -3.98 -6.19
C CYS A 72 10.20 -4.02 -6.31
N GLY A 73 9.60 -5.16 -6.08
CA GLY A 73 8.16 -5.35 -6.01
C GLY A 73 7.63 -5.17 -4.59
N TYR A 74 6.57 -4.39 -4.43
CA TYR A 74 5.75 -4.40 -3.24
C TYR A 74 4.58 -5.37 -3.39
N ALA A 75 4.05 -5.80 -2.26
CA ALA A 75 2.92 -6.71 -2.18
C ALA A 75 1.66 -6.14 -2.83
N SER A 76 0.96 -6.97 -3.56
CA SER A 76 -0.39 -6.77 -4.07
C SER A 76 -1.18 -8.06 -3.91
N ALA A 77 -2.49 -7.93 -3.72
CA ALA A 77 -3.42 -9.04 -3.75
C ALA A 77 -3.98 -9.19 -5.15
N GLU A 78 -3.82 -10.37 -5.75
CA GLU A 78 -4.36 -10.64 -7.07
C GLU A 78 -5.39 -11.78 -6.99
N PRO A 79 -6.53 -11.67 -7.69
CA PRO A 79 -7.47 -12.77 -7.79
C PRO A 79 -6.79 -14.05 -8.31
N SER A 80 -6.96 -15.15 -7.59
CA SER A 80 -6.36 -16.44 -7.93
C SER A 80 -7.17 -17.56 -7.31
N ASP A 81 -7.89 -18.30 -8.15
CA ASP A 81 -8.79 -19.36 -7.70
C ASP A 81 -8.05 -20.43 -6.90
N GLY A 82 -8.56 -20.75 -5.74
CA GLY A 82 -8.01 -21.76 -4.84
C GLY A 82 -6.80 -21.32 -4.00
N GLU A 83 -6.23 -20.14 -4.26
CA GLU A 83 -5.18 -19.58 -3.39
C GLU A 83 -5.78 -18.84 -2.18
N ASN A 84 -4.99 -18.77 -1.12
CA ASN A 84 -5.33 -18.06 0.10
C ASN A 84 -4.30 -16.94 0.37
N LEU A 85 -4.80 -15.74 0.62
CA LEU A 85 -3.98 -14.62 1.04
C LEU A 85 -4.13 -14.44 2.55
N TYR A 86 -3.06 -14.65 3.27
CA TYR A 86 -3.00 -14.49 4.72
C TYR A 86 -2.64 -13.07 5.11
N GLY A 87 -3.27 -12.58 6.15
CA GLY A 87 -3.03 -11.24 6.64
C GLY A 87 -3.70 -10.95 7.97
N VAL A 88 -3.70 -9.67 8.32
CA VAL A 88 -4.35 -9.15 9.52
C VAL A 88 -5.50 -8.27 9.13
N LEU A 89 -6.67 -8.56 9.67
CA LEU A 89 -7.84 -7.72 9.52
C LEU A 89 -7.89 -6.74 10.68
N TYR A 90 -7.68 -5.48 10.36
CA TYR A 90 -7.74 -4.37 11.30
C TYR A 90 -9.10 -3.68 11.24
N THR A 91 -9.69 -3.41 12.40
CA THR A 91 -10.81 -2.48 12.50
C THR A 91 -10.27 -1.07 12.70
N LEU A 92 -10.40 -0.23 11.69
CA LEU A 92 -9.88 1.15 11.70
C LEU A 92 -11.01 2.17 11.88
N SER A 93 -10.65 3.33 12.47
CA SER A 93 -11.50 4.51 12.33
C SER A 93 -11.53 4.97 10.87
N GLY A 94 -12.62 5.61 10.43
CA GLY A 94 -12.66 6.22 9.10
C GLY A 94 -11.54 7.25 8.88
N ARG A 95 -11.06 7.90 9.96
CA ARG A 95 -9.92 8.82 9.90
C ARG A 95 -8.59 8.10 9.68
N ASP A 96 -8.38 6.98 10.36
CA ASP A 96 -7.16 6.19 10.16
C ASP A 96 -7.14 5.51 8.79
N ALA A 97 -8.30 5.10 8.29
CA ALA A 97 -8.43 4.62 6.92
C ALA A 97 -8.10 5.73 5.89
N ALA A 98 -8.51 6.99 6.13
CA ALA A 98 -8.11 8.11 5.28
C ALA A 98 -6.60 8.40 5.38
N ARG A 99 -6.01 8.21 6.56
CA ARG A 99 -4.56 8.31 6.76
C ARG A 99 -3.82 7.19 6.01
N MET A 100 -4.35 5.97 6.04
CA MET A 100 -3.81 4.87 5.24
C MET A 100 -3.87 5.18 3.75
N ASP A 101 -4.99 5.69 3.23
CA ASP A 101 -5.10 6.16 1.84
C ASP A 101 -4.00 7.14 1.47
N PHE A 102 -3.65 8.04 2.39
CA PHE A 102 -2.59 9.00 2.18
C PHE A 102 -1.24 8.31 1.98
N TYR A 103 -0.88 7.33 2.82
CA TYR A 103 0.37 6.58 2.67
C TYR A 103 0.39 5.70 1.42
N GLU A 104 -0.74 5.13 1.05
CA GLU A 104 -0.89 4.32 -0.16
C GLU A 104 -1.12 5.17 -1.43
N VAL A 105 -1.18 6.50 -1.29
CA VAL A 105 -1.29 7.50 -2.37
C VAL A 105 -2.51 7.23 -3.28
N VAL A 106 -3.57 6.70 -2.69
CA VAL A 106 -4.74 6.19 -3.40
C VAL A 106 -5.50 7.26 -4.20
N PRO A 107 -5.82 8.45 -3.65
CA PRO A 107 -6.68 9.35 -4.40
C PRO A 107 -5.95 10.13 -5.49
N ILE A 108 -4.63 10.33 -5.39
CA ILE A 108 -3.92 11.34 -6.18
C ILE A 108 -3.06 10.73 -7.27
N VAL A 109 -2.24 9.75 -6.95
CA VAL A 109 -1.34 9.12 -7.92
C VAL A 109 -1.90 7.82 -8.47
N ARG A 110 -2.95 7.31 -7.84
CA ARG A 110 -3.66 6.09 -8.23
C ARG A 110 -2.73 4.88 -8.45
N ARG A 111 -1.71 4.76 -7.61
CA ARG A 111 -0.81 3.59 -7.66
C ARG A 111 -1.51 2.36 -7.13
N TYR A 112 -2.22 2.53 -6.04
CA TYR A 112 -3.14 1.56 -5.48
C TYR A 112 -4.58 2.03 -5.63
N ARG A 113 -5.50 1.10 -5.50
CA ARG A 113 -6.93 1.34 -5.32
C ARG A 113 -7.41 0.58 -4.10
N ARG A 114 -8.43 1.07 -3.44
CA ARG A 114 -9.20 0.25 -2.51
C ARG A 114 -10.01 -0.75 -3.32
N THR A 115 -9.81 -2.02 -3.04
CA THR A 115 -10.65 -3.11 -3.52
C THR A 115 -11.47 -3.59 -2.35
N TRP A 116 -12.77 -3.76 -2.57
CA TRP A 116 -13.71 -4.20 -1.56
C TRP A 116 -14.17 -5.60 -1.88
N VAL A 117 -14.22 -6.44 -0.85
CA VAL A 117 -14.74 -7.79 -0.93
C VAL A 117 -15.65 -8.05 0.27
N GLU A 118 -16.59 -8.95 0.09
CA GLU A 118 -17.42 -9.48 1.17
C GLU A 118 -17.03 -10.94 1.38
N GLN A 119 -16.66 -11.29 2.58
CA GLN A 119 -16.35 -12.66 2.98
C GLN A 119 -16.74 -12.88 4.43
N ASP A 120 -17.46 -13.99 4.68
CA ASP A 120 -17.91 -14.42 6.01
C ASP A 120 -18.75 -13.36 6.76
N GLY A 121 -19.45 -12.48 6.03
CA GLY A 121 -20.26 -11.39 6.57
C GLY A 121 -19.49 -10.09 6.85
N ASP A 122 -18.16 -10.10 6.67
CA ASP A 122 -17.34 -8.87 6.75
C ASP A 122 -17.24 -8.19 5.39
N ILE A 123 -17.40 -6.88 5.37
CA ILE A 123 -17.09 -6.03 4.21
C ILE A 123 -15.68 -5.46 4.42
N ILE A 124 -14.75 -5.97 3.63
CA ILE A 124 -13.32 -5.77 3.83
C ILE A 124 -12.76 -4.94 2.68
N PHE A 125 -11.87 -4.01 2.97
CA PHE A 125 -11.08 -3.41 1.92
C PHE A 125 -9.58 -3.70 2.10
N PHE A 126 -8.89 -3.69 0.98
CA PHE A 126 -7.43 -3.77 0.91
C PHE A 126 -6.91 -2.91 -0.26
N TYR A 127 -5.60 -2.73 -0.30
CA TYR A 127 -4.96 -1.98 -1.39
C TYR A 127 -4.45 -2.94 -2.44
N GLN A 128 -4.96 -2.78 -3.64
CA GLN A 128 -4.56 -3.54 -4.82
C GLN A 128 -3.85 -2.61 -5.80
N THR A 129 -2.79 -3.09 -6.43
CA THR A 129 -2.10 -2.30 -7.46
C THR A 129 -3.01 -2.00 -8.64
N ASN A 130 -2.95 -0.76 -9.14
CA ASN A 130 -3.63 -0.40 -10.39
C ASN A 130 -2.88 -0.88 -11.63
N ARG A 131 -1.62 -1.23 -11.47
CA ARG A 131 -0.77 -1.66 -12.56
C ARG A 131 0.21 -2.70 -12.07
N SER A 132 -0.01 -3.91 -12.48
CA SER A 132 0.90 -5.02 -12.24
C SER A 132 2.11 -4.91 -13.17
N THR A 133 3.28 -5.12 -12.61
CA THR A 133 4.53 -5.32 -13.35
C THR A 133 5.02 -6.73 -13.04
N PRO A 134 5.12 -7.61 -14.03
CA PRO A 134 5.54 -8.99 -13.79
C PRO A 134 7.00 -9.07 -13.34
N ASP A 135 7.36 -10.21 -12.78
CA ASP A 135 8.73 -10.62 -12.44
C ASP A 135 9.49 -9.74 -11.45
N LEU A 136 8.78 -8.84 -10.75
CA LEU A 136 9.37 -8.12 -9.65
C LEU A 136 9.52 -9.03 -8.42
N LYS A 137 10.60 -8.77 -7.66
CA LYS A 137 10.88 -9.46 -6.41
C LYS A 137 10.93 -8.45 -5.27
N PRO A 138 10.51 -8.84 -4.05
CA PRO A 138 10.69 -7.98 -2.87
C PRO A 138 12.18 -7.83 -2.53
N THR A 139 12.51 -6.86 -1.69
CA THR A 139 13.80 -6.86 -0.98
C THR A 139 13.71 -7.77 0.25
N ASP A 140 14.87 -8.25 0.76
CA ASP A 140 14.92 -9.03 1.99
C ASP A 140 14.26 -8.28 3.15
N GLU A 141 14.57 -7.00 3.31
CA GLU A 141 13.98 -6.14 4.34
C GLU A 141 12.45 -6.08 4.24
N TYR A 142 11.92 -5.90 3.02
CA TYR A 142 10.48 -5.80 2.82
C TYR A 142 9.76 -7.13 3.06
N LEU A 143 10.36 -8.23 2.60
CA LEU A 143 9.86 -9.58 2.86
C LEU A 143 9.88 -9.89 4.36
N GLY A 144 10.95 -9.46 5.06
CA GLY A 144 11.08 -9.59 6.51
C GLY A 144 9.89 -8.97 7.26
N TYR A 145 9.43 -7.77 6.90
CA TYR A 145 8.24 -7.17 7.53
C TYR A 145 6.98 -8.04 7.40
N ILE A 146 6.84 -8.73 6.27
CA ILE A 146 5.69 -9.61 6.04
C ILE A 146 5.81 -10.87 6.88
N VAL A 147 6.95 -11.53 6.81
CA VAL A 147 7.22 -12.79 7.54
C VAL A 147 7.12 -12.56 9.05
N ASP A 148 7.75 -11.52 9.57
CA ASP A 148 7.72 -11.20 11.00
C ASP A 148 6.32 -10.84 11.48
N GLY A 149 5.57 -10.10 10.65
CA GLY A 149 4.17 -9.80 10.92
C GLY A 149 3.31 -11.06 10.98
N LEU A 150 3.45 -11.98 10.03
CA LEU A 150 2.70 -13.23 10.00
C LEU A 150 3.04 -14.16 11.17
N ARG A 151 4.29 -14.18 11.62
CA ARG A 151 4.71 -14.96 12.81
C ARG A 151 4.02 -14.55 14.10
N THR A 152 3.52 -13.34 14.18
CA THR A 152 2.75 -12.87 15.33
C THR A 152 1.32 -13.43 15.37
N HIS A 153 0.87 -14.07 14.28
CA HIS A 153 -0.50 -14.57 14.15
C HIS A 153 -0.55 -16.08 14.34
N PRO A 154 -1.19 -16.56 15.42
CA PRO A 154 -1.20 -17.98 15.78
C PRO A 154 -1.91 -18.88 14.77
N ASP A 155 -2.78 -18.31 13.92
CA ASP A 155 -3.58 -19.07 12.96
C ASP A 155 -2.90 -19.21 11.58
N VAL A 156 -1.71 -18.62 11.40
CA VAL A 156 -0.90 -18.83 10.20
C VAL A 156 0.01 -20.03 10.46
N ASP A 157 -0.14 -21.08 9.66
CA ASP A 157 0.66 -22.28 9.79
C ASP A 157 2.13 -22.05 9.39
N ALA A 158 3.01 -22.90 9.91
CA ALA A 158 4.45 -22.80 9.68
C ALA A 158 4.80 -22.98 8.20
N ASP A 159 4.10 -23.87 7.50
CA ASP A 159 4.36 -24.16 6.08
C ASP A 159 4.08 -22.91 5.24
N THR A 160 3.00 -22.17 5.51
CA THR A 160 2.71 -20.88 4.87
C THR A 160 3.80 -19.84 5.11
N ILE A 161 4.32 -19.76 6.34
CA ILE A 161 5.42 -18.84 6.67
C ILE A 161 6.69 -19.23 5.93
N ASP A 162 6.98 -20.53 5.87
CA ASP A 162 8.16 -21.05 5.17
C ASP A 162 8.05 -20.81 3.65
N ASP A 163 6.89 -21.04 3.05
CA ASP A 163 6.64 -20.76 1.63
C ASP A 163 6.85 -19.28 1.30
N ILE A 164 6.32 -18.37 2.13
CA ILE A 164 6.51 -16.94 1.94
C ILE A 164 7.97 -16.53 2.16
N SER A 165 8.64 -17.13 3.16
CA SER A 165 10.05 -16.87 3.45
C SER A 165 10.98 -17.34 2.31
N ALA A 166 10.59 -18.38 1.58
CA ALA A 166 11.33 -18.93 0.45
C ALA A 166 11.19 -18.10 -0.84
N ILE A 167 10.34 -17.07 -0.84
CA ILE A 167 10.18 -16.20 -2.01
C ILE A 167 11.51 -15.51 -2.33
N GLY A 168 11.96 -15.66 -3.56
CA GLY A 168 13.23 -15.07 -4.01
C GLY A 168 13.19 -13.55 -3.91
N THR A 169 14.27 -12.96 -3.41
CA THR A 169 14.43 -11.54 -3.18
C THR A 169 15.36 -10.89 -4.21
N SER A 170 15.41 -9.58 -4.23
CA SER A 170 16.34 -8.79 -5.04
C SER A 170 17.01 -7.71 -4.20
N ALA A 171 18.25 -7.38 -4.56
CA ALA A 171 18.91 -6.21 -4.01
C ALA A 171 18.09 -4.94 -4.35
N PRO A 172 18.12 -3.91 -3.48
CA PRO A 172 17.53 -2.63 -3.81
C PRO A 172 18.10 -2.06 -5.10
N GLY A 173 17.23 -1.81 -6.07
CA GLY A 173 17.64 -1.24 -7.36
C GLY A 173 17.67 0.29 -7.33
N LYS A 174 17.88 0.88 -8.50
CA LYS A 174 17.89 2.33 -8.65
C LYS A 174 16.49 2.90 -8.65
N LEU A 175 16.31 3.99 -7.94
CA LEU A 175 15.07 4.71 -7.74
C LEU A 175 14.26 5.00 -9.00
N VAL A 176 14.93 5.36 -10.08
CA VAL A 176 14.28 5.89 -11.28
C VAL A 176 13.70 4.78 -12.16
N GLU A 177 14.36 3.64 -12.22
CA GLU A 177 13.97 2.55 -13.13
C GLU A 177 12.68 1.86 -12.73
N SER A 178 12.39 1.78 -11.42
CA SER A 178 11.17 1.15 -10.90
C SER A 178 9.94 2.07 -10.93
N TYR A 179 10.16 3.38 -10.98
CA TYR A 179 9.07 4.35 -10.94
C TYR A 179 8.55 4.75 -12.32
N LEU A 180 9.45 4.87 -13.29
CA LEU A 180 9.09 5.27 -14.63
C LEU A 180 8.52 4.07 -15.39
N TRP A 181 7.22 4.04 -15.51
CA TRP A 181 6.57 3.04 -16.34
C TRP A 181 6.87 3.25 -17.81
N GLU A 182 7.22 2.20 -18.49
CA GLU A 182 7.26 2.21 -19.94
C GLU A 182 5.88 2.60 -20.48
N GLN A 183 5.88 3.61 -21.33
CA GLN A 183 4.66 4.02 -22.00
C GLN A 183 4.44 3.11 -23.22
N PRO A 184 3.21 2.67 -23.48
CA PRO A 184 2.91 1.91 -24.68
C PRO A 184 3.49 2.56 -25.93
N ALA A 185 4.13 1.78 -26.80
CA ALA A 185 4.85 2.28 -27.97
C ALA A 185 3.91 2.92 -29.00
N ASP A 186 2.65 2.52 -29.00
CA ASP A 186 1.58 3.02 -29.86
C ASP A 186 1.08 4.43 -29.51
N ARG A 187 1.45 4.93 -28.33
CA ARG A 187 1.09 6.29 -27.93
C ARG A 187 1.93 7.33 -28.68
N ALA A 188 1.30 8.44 -29.04
CA ALA A 188 2.00 9.57 -29.64
C ALA A 188 3.21 10.02 -28.80
N ALA A 189 4.33 10.31 -29.45
CA ALA A 189 5.59 10.63 -28.79
C ALA A 189 5.48 11.79 -27.79
N TRP A 190 4.74 12.85 -28.16
CA TRP A 190 4.51 13.99 -27.27
C TRP A 190 3.73 13.60 -26.01
N LEU A 191 2.73 12.70 -26.13
CA LEU A 191 1.96 12.22 -24.97
C LEU A 191 2.82 11.37 -24.05
N ARG A 192 3.69 10.51 -24.59
CA ARG A 192 4.67 9.77 -23.79
C ARG A 192 5.60 10.70 -23.01
N ALA A 193 6.10 11.77 -23.68
CA ALA A 193 6.95 12.77 -23.03
C ALA A 193 6.21 13.50 -21.88
N VAL A 194 4.97 13.92 -22.09
CA VAL A 194 4.15 14.58 -21.07
C VAL A 194 3.89 13.65 -19.88
N VAL A 195 3.51 12.41 -20.13
CA VAL A 195 3.25 11.44 -19.06
C VAL A 195 4.53 11.14 -18.28
N SER A 196 5.68 10.97 -18.97
CA SER A 196 6.97 10.75 -18.31
C SER A 196 7.40 11.94 -17.46
N ALA A 197 7.21 13.16 -17.97
CA ALA A 197 7.50 14.38 -17.20
C ALA A 197 6.59 14.49 -15.95
N TYR A 198 5.31 14.19 -16.09
CA TYR A 198 4.36 14.15 -14.98
C TYR A 198 4.75 13.10 -13.94
N GLN A 199 5.15 11.90 -14.36
CA GLN A 199 5.59 10.84 -13.45
C GLN A 199 6.83 11.27 -12.64
N ARG A 200 7.82 11.88 -13.31
CA ARG A 200 9.02 12.40 -12.62
C ARG A 200 8.69 13.50 -11.63
N LEU A 201 7.85 14.44 -12.03
CA LEU A 201 7.41 15.52 -11.15
C LEU A 201 6.62 14.97 -9.95
N SER A 202 5.71 14.03 -10.17
CA SER A 202 4.93 13.43 -9.11
C SER A 202 5.80 12.62 -8.13
N LEU A 203 6.87 11.97 -8.61
CA LEU A 203 7.84 11.31 -7.73
C LEU A 203 8.53 12.33 -6.81
N VAL A 204 9.04 13.42 -7.37
CA VAL A 204 9.71 14.47 -6.59
C VAL A 204 8.76 15.07 -5.55
N VAL A 205 7.54 15.39 -5.95
CA VAL A 205 6.50 15.88 -5.04
C VAL A 205 6.21 14.87 -3.95
N PHE A 206 6.09 13.60 -4.28
CA PHE A 206 5.81 12.53 -3.34
C PHE A 206 6.95 12.33 -2.33
N LEU A 207 8.20 12.22 -2.80
CA LEU A 207 9.36 12.07 -1.90
C LEU A 207 9.49 13.26 -0.95
N PHE A 208 9.33 14.46 -1.48
CA PHE A 208 9.36 15.65 -0.64
C PHE A 208 8.26 15.60 0.42
N ALA A 209 7.18 15.08 0.08
CA ALA A 209 6.00 15.01 0.88
C ALA A 209 6.18 14.03 2.03
N ILE A 210 6.64 12.80 1.79
CA ILE A 210 6.97 11.87 2.85
C ILE A 210 7.96 12.52 3.82
N TYR A 211 8.99 13.15 3.29
CA TYR A 211 9.96 13.86 4.12
C TYR A 211 9.28 14.91 5.01
N ARG A 212 8.47 15.79 4.42
CA ARG A 212 7.79 16.85 5.19
C ARG A 212 6.73 16.31 6.13
N PHE A 213 6.03 15.24 5.75
CA PHE A 213 5.06 14.60 6.61
C PHE A 213 5.74 13.99 7.85
N SER A 214 6.83 13.28 7.68
CA SER A 214 7.61 12.73 8.79
C SER A 214 8.06 13.80 9.78
N LEU A 215 8.47 14.98 9.29
CA LEU A 215 8.85 16.11 10.12
C LEU A 215 7.68 16.82 10.80
N THR A 216 6.53 16.87 10.16
CA THR A 216 5.38 17.67 10.61
C THR A 216 4.22 16.82 11.16
N ALA A 217 4.37 15.51 11.17
CA ALA A 217 3.35 14.59 11.65
C ALA A 217 2.78 14.91 13.05
N PRO A 218 3.55 15.47 14.01
CA PRO A 218 3.00 15.91 15.29
C PRO A 218 1.91 16.99 15.17
N PHE A 219 1.98 17.82 14.13
CA PHE A 219 1.04 18.92 13.90
C PHE A 219 -0.22 18.52 13.13
N ILE A 220 -0.27 17.28 12.63
CA ILE A 220 -1.41 16.74 11.91
C ILE A 220 -2.33 15.93 12.85
N ARG A 221 -1.99 15.90 14.13
CA ARG A 221 -2.79 15.26 15.17
C ARG A 221 -4.00 16.13 15.49
N HIS A 222 -5.05 16.08 14.76
CA HIS A 222 -6.43 16.48 15.21
C HIS A 222 -7.35 16.66 14.04
#